data_04947ebab4d4a3d6ad01ea4f5ad99149
#
_entry.id   04947ebab4d4a3d6ad01ea4f5ad99149
#
_cell.length_a   1.000
_cell.length_b   1.000
_cell.length_c   1.000
_cell.angle_alpha   90.00
_cell.angle_beta   90.00
_cell.angle_gamma   90.00
#
_symmetry.space_group_name_H-M   'P 1'
#
loop_
_entity.id
_entity.type
_entity.pdbx_description
1 polymer ?
#
loop_
_entity_poly.entity_id
_entity_poly.type
_entity_poly.pdbx_seq_one_letter_code
_entity_poly.pdbx_strand_id
1 'polypeptide(L)'
;IYFTATGKKPVKGIIHKSITGSATNIMGGLEVGLLSTAIPVLAIAAGIIIAFALVGLYGIAIAAVALLANVGYQLSVDAYGPIADNAGGMAEMNELPSEVRDRTDKLDAVGNTTAAIGKGFAIGSAALTALALFSAFMQQANIIHIDIADPSIMAGLLAGAMLPFLFSALAMGAVGRASRSMIEEIRR
;
A
#
# COMPACT_ATOMS: atom_id res chain seq x y z
N ILE A 1 1.82 0.76 -11.43
CA ILE A 1 1.02 0.64 -12.67
C ILE A 1 1.22 -0.73 -13.34
N TYR A 2 2.45 -1.25 -13.57
CA TYR A 2 2.67 -2.52 -14.29
C TYR A 2 1.93 -3.71 -13.65
N PHE A 3 1.99 -3.83 -12.31
CA PHE A 3 1.39 -4.94 -11.58
C PHE A 3 -0.12 -4.81 -11.36
N THR A 4 -0.69 -3.61 -11.53
CA THR A 4 -2.09 -3.30 -11.19
C THR A 4 -2.93 -2.87 -12.37
N ALA A 5 -2.33 -2.47 -13.50
CA ALA A 5 -3.07 -1.94 -14.63
C ALA A 5 -3.80 -3.04 -15.41
N THR A 6 -5.04 -2.75 -15.78
CA THR A 6 -5.86 -3.57 -16.66
C THR A 6 -5.11 -3.92 -17.95
N GLY A 7 -5.19 -5.15 -18.38
CA GLY A 7 -4.54 -5.63 -19.62
C GLY A 7 -3.05 -5.97 -19.50
N LYS A 8 -2.38 -5.71 -18.37
CA LYS A 8 -0.98 -6.12 -18.14
C LYS A 8 -0.88 -7.60 -17.72
N LYS A 9 0.28 -8.21 -18.00
CA LYS A 9 0.49 -9.64 -17.72
C LYS A 9 0.14 -10.07 -16.29
N PRO A 10 0.51 -9.35 -15.21
CA PRO A 10 0.20 -9.79 -13.86
C PRO A 10 -1.31 -9.89 -13.62
N VAL A 11 -2.08 -8.86 -14.03
CA VAL A 11 -3.53 -8.84 -13.87
C VAL A 11 -4.21 -9.93 -14.71
N LYS A 12 -3.78 -10.11 -15.97
CA LYS A 12 -4.26 -11.20 -16.82
C LYS A 12 -3.98 -12.57 -16.20
N GLY A 13 -2.84 -12.75 -15.55
CA GLY A 13 -2.51 -13.97 -14.82
C GLY A 13 -3.49 -14.25 -13.67
N ILE A 14 -3.87 -13.25 -12.90
CA ILE A 14 -4.87 -13.38 -11.83
C ILE A 14 -6.24 -13.75 -12.42
N ILE A 15 -6.67 -13.07 -13.49
CA ILE A 15 -7.94 -13.36 -14.17
C ILE A 15 -7.95 -14.81 -14.66
N HIS A 16 -6.87 -15.31 -15.25
CA HIS A 16 -6.79 -16.70 -15.70
C HIS A 16 -6.87 -17.69 -14.52
N LYS A 17 -6.24 -17.38 -13.40
CA LYS A 17 -6.32 -18.20 -12.19
C LYS A 17 -7.70 -18.21 -11.55
N SER A 18 -8.52 -17.18 -11.76
CA SER A 18 -9.90 -17.12 -11.25
C SER A 18 -10.82 -18.17 -11.91
N ILE A 19 -10.49 -18.64 -13.12
CA ILE A 19 -11.24 -19.70 -13.81
C ILE A 19 -11.17 -21.03 -13.05
N THR A 20 -10.09 -21.28 -12.34
CA THR A 20 -9.87 -22.52 -11.58
C THR A 20 -10.39 -22.47 -10.15
N GLY A 21 -10.93 -21.34 -9.71
CA GLY A 21 -11.60 -21.17 -8.44
C GLY A 21 -11.01 -20.09 -7.55
N SER A 22 -11.67 -19.84 -6.42
CA SER A 22 -11.30 -18.76 -5.48
C SER A 22 -9.92 -18.97 -4.84
N ALA A 23 -9.54 -20.21 -4.51
CA ALA A 23 -8.25 -20.50 -3.90
C ALA A 23 -7.08 -20.11 -4.80
N THR A 24 -7.12 -20.51 -6.06
CA THR A 24 -6.09 -20.18 -7.05
C THR A 24 -6.06 -18.70 -7.39
N ASN A 25 -7.21 -18.02 -7.34
CA ASN A 25 -7.29 -16.58 -7.53
C ASN A 25 -6.61 -15.83 -6.37
N ILE A 26 -6.88 -16.20 -5.11
CA ILE A 26 -6.25 -15.63 -3.92
C ILE A 26 -4.73 -15.85 -3.98
N MET A 27 -4.28 -17.07 -4.28
CA MET A 27 -2.85 -17.37 -4.42
C MET A 27 -2.19 -16.55 -5.53
N GLY A 28 -2.88 -16.36 -6.66
CA GLY A 28 -2.41 -15.51 -7.75
C GLY A 28 -2.29 -14.05 -7.37
N GLY A 29 -3.24 -13.54 -6.60
CA GLY A 29 -3.20 -12.18 -6.08
C GLY A 29 -2.04 -11.97 -5.10
N LEU A 30 -1.83 -12.90 -4.16
CA LEU A 30 -0.71 -12.88 -3.22
C LEU A 30 0.65 -12.95 -3.94
N GLU A 31 0.80 -13.85 -4.91
CA GLU A 31 2.02 -13.96 -5.72
C GLU A 31 2.37 -12.64 -6.40
N VAL A 32 1.42 -12.04 -7.11
CA VAL A 32 1.63 -10.77 -7.80
C VAL A 32 1.90 -9.63 -6.80
N GLY A 33 1.18 -9.62 -5.67
CA GLY A 33 1.38 -8.65 -4.60
C GLY A 33 2.81 -8.71 -4.03
N LEU A 34 3.29 -9.90 -3.70
CA LEU A 34 4.65 -10.11 -3.19
C LEU A 34 5.72 -9.73 -4.23
N LEU A 35 5.58 -10.15 -5.48
CA LEU A 35 6.49 -9.77 -6.56
C LEU A 35 6.54 -8.25 -6.80
N SER A 36 5.42 -7.56 -6.62
CA SER A 36 5.34 -6.12 -6.84
C SER A 36 6.16 -5.30 -5.85
N THR A 37 6.55 -5.86 -4.72
CA THR A 37 7.33 -5.17 -3.68
C THR A 37 8.81 -5.02 -4.05
N ALA A 38 9.35 -5.88 -4.87
CA ALA A 38 10.80 -5.95 -5.13
C ALA A 38 11.35 -4.65 -5.74
N ILE A 39 10.73 -4.16 -6.81
CA ILE A 39 11.20 -2.95 -7.51
C ILE A 39 11.10 -1.70 -6.62
N PRO A 40 9.96 -1.42 -5.94
CA PRO A 40 9.86 -0.29 -5.02
C PRO A 40 10.88 -0.34 -3.88
N VAL A 41 11.11 -1.51 -3.28
CA VAL A 41 12.09 -1.65 -2.20
C VAL A 41 13.50 -1.33 -2.68
N LEU A 42 13.90 -1.85 -3.85
CA LEU A 42 15.20 -1.54 -4.43
C LEU A 42 15.32 -0.04 -4.78
N ALA A 43 14.25 0.57 -5.28
CA ALA A 43 14.24 2.01 -5.58
C ALA A 43 14.38 2.86 -4.31
N ILE A 44 13.70 2.48 -3.21
CA ILE A 44 13.81 3.16 -1.91
C ILE A 44 15.25 3.00 -1.37
N ALA A 45 15.80 1.79 -1.41
CA ALA A 45 17.18 1.54 -0.97
C ALA A 45 18.20 2.37 -1.75
N ALA A 46 18.08 2.43 -3.08
CA ALA A 46 18.91 3.29 -3.91
C ALA A 46 18.72 4.78 -3.56
N GLY A 47 17.47 5.22 -3.37
CA GLY A 47 17.17 6.59 -2.97
C GLY A 47 17.78 6.97 -1.62
N ILE A 48 17.76 6.08 -0.64
CA ILE A 48 18.42 6.28 0.66
C ILE A 48 19.93 6.45 0.49
N ILE A 49 20.58 5.56 -0.27
CA ILE A 49 22.01 5.60 -0.51
C ILE A 49 22.41 6.92 -1.22
N ILE A 50 21.69 7.30 -2.26
CA ILE A 50 21.95 8.53 -3.01
C ILE A 50 21.74 9.76 -2.14
N ALA A 51 20.61 9.84 -1.43
CA ALA A 51 20.31 10.99 -0.57
C ALA A 51 21.36 11.15 0.54
N PHE A 52 21.78 10.03 1.14
CA PHE A 52 22.83 10.03 2.16
C PHE A 52 24.18 10.44 1.58
N ALA A 53 24.56 9.96 0.41
CA ALA A 53 25.82 10.29 -0.24
C ALA A 53 25.93 11.79 -0.60
N LEU A 54 24.80 12.44 -0.91
CA LEU A 54 24.77 13.85 -1.29
C LEU A 54 24.83 14.80 -0.08
N VAL A 55 24.03 14.55 0.97
CA VAL A 55 23.84 15.49 2.09
C VAL A 55 23.74 14.79 3.44
N GLY A 56 24.14 13.54 3.55
CA GLY A 56 24.06 12.77 4.79
C GLY A 56 22.63 12.49 5.25
N LEU A 57 22.43 12.36 6.54
CA LEU A 57 21.12 12.06 7.14
C LEU A 57 20.06 13.13 6.86
N TYR A 58 20.46 14.40 6.73
CA TYR A 58 19.58 15.49 6.34
C TYR A 58 19.00 15.28 4.92
N GLY A 59 19.79 14.73 4.00
CA GLY A 59 19.33 14.37 2.66
C GLY A 59 18.18 13.36 2.66
N ILE A 60 18.24 12.38 3.57
CA ILE A 60 17.15 11.40 3.73
C ILE A 60 15.88 12.07 4.23
N ALA A 61 15.97 13.00 5.19
CA ALA A 61 14.82 13.74 5.69
C ALA A 61 14.18 14.60 4.59
N ILE A 62 14.98 15.30 3.80
CA ILE A 62 14.49 16.09 2.65
C ILE A 62 13.86 15.20 1.59
N ALA A 63 14.43 14.03 1.30
CA ALA A 63 13.84 13.07 0.37
C ALA A 63 12.46 12.59 0.84
N ALA A 64 12.27 12.36 2.16
CA ALA A 64 10.98 12.01 2.73
C ALA A 64 9.95 13.14 2.52
N VAL A 65 10.32 14.39 2.80
CA VAL A 65 9.44 15.56 2.58
C VAL A 65 9.11 15.73 1.11
N ALA A 66 10.09 15.58 0.22
CA ALA A 66 9.89 15.68 -1.22
C ALA A 66 8.93 14.60 -1.75
N LEU A 67 9.03 13.38 -1.21
CA LEU A 67 8.11 12.29 -1.54
C LEU A 67 6.65 12.63 -1.15
N LEU A 68 6.46 13.36 -0.07
CA LEU A 68 5.14 13.78 0.42
C LEU A 68 4.62 15.07 -0.22
N ALA A 69 5.36 15.71 -1.10
CA ALA A 69 5.00 17.01 -1.68
C ALA A 69 3.63 17.02 -2.39
N ASN A 70 3.24 15.90 -3.00
CA ASN A 70 1.95 15.73 -3.72
C ASN A 70 0.94 14.90 -2.96
N VAL A 71 1.18 14.56 -1.68
CA VAL A 71 0.30 13.67 -0.92
C VAL A 71 -1.13 14.19 -0.81
N GLY A 72 -1.33 15.50 -0.68
CA GLY A 72 -2.66 16.11 -0.63
C GLY A 72 -3.48 15.83 -1.88
N TYR A 73 -2.88 15.97 -3.06
CA TYR A 73 -3.53 15.64 -4.32
C TYR A 73 -3.83 14.15 -4.44
N GLN A 74 -2.86 13.30 -4.10
CA GLN A 74 -3.03 11.85 -4.17
C GLN A 74 -4.13 11.35 -3.24
N LEU A 75 -4.21 11.86 -2.00
CA LEU A 75 -5.26 11.48 -1.05
C LEU A 75 -6.64 11.99 -1.48
N SER A 76 -6.72 13.13 -2.15
CA SER A 76 -7.98 13.62 -2.72
C SER A 76 -8.52 12.68 -3.80
N VAL A 77 -7.65 12.19 -4.67
CA VAL A 77 -8.03 11.23 -5.72
C VAL A 77 -8.29 9.83 -5.13
N ASP A 78 -7.56 9.44 -4.09
CA ASP A 78 -7.81 8.19 -3.36
C ASP A 78 -9.20 8.20 -2.70
N ALA A 79 -9.55 9.29 -2.01
CA ALA A 79 -10.86 9.46 -1.38
C ALA A 79 -12.03 9.49 -2.39
N TYR A 80 -11.80 9.94 -3.59
CA TYR A 80 -12.75 9.92 -4.69
C TYR A 80 -13.06 8.48 -5.18
N GLY A 81 -12.12 7.54 -5.08
CA GLY A 81 -12.27 6.16 -5.56
C GLY A 81 -13.54 5.48 -5.06
N PRO A 82 -13.78 5.39 -3.73
CA PRO A 82 -15.01 4.81 -3.18
C PRO A 82 -16.31 5.48 -3.65
N ILE A 83 -16.27 6.78 -3.95
CA ILE A 83 -17.42 7.50 -4.49
C ILE A 83 -17.73 7.04 -5.91
N ALA A 84 -16.72 6.90 -6.75
CA ALA A 84 -16.85 6.42 -8.11
C ALA A 84 -17.33 4.95 -8.16
N ASP A 85 -16.80 4.10 -7.30
CA ASP A 85 -17.19 2.70 -7.17
C ASP A 85 -18.67 2.58 -6.75
N ASN A 86 -19.09 3.32 -5.73
CA ASN A 86 -20.50 3.36 -5.32
C ASN A 86 -21.41 3.91 -6.42
N ALA A 87 -20.99 4.94 -7.15
CA ALA A 87 -21.76 5.46 -8.28
C ALA A 87 -21.95 4.42 -9.38
N GLY A 88 -20.92 3.63 -9.67
CA GLY A 88 -20.99 2.49 -10.58
C GLY A 88 -21.96 1.41 -10.09
N GLY A 89 -21.90 1.06 -8.80
CA GLY A 89 -22.83 0.12 -8.18
C GLY A 89 -24.30 0.59 -8.26
N MET A 90 -24.54 1.89 -7.99
CA MET A 90 -25.89 2.45 -8.13
C MET A 90 -26.37 2.44 -9.58
N ALA A 91 -25.51 2.71 -10.56
CA ALA A 91 -25.85 2.65 -11.97
C ALA A 91 -26.25 1.23 -12.39
N GLU A 92 -25.52 0.22 -11.90
CA GLU A 92 -25.81 -1.19 -12.13
C GLU A 92 -27.15 -1.62 -11.52
N MET A 93 -27.35 -1.33 -10.23
CA MET A 93 -28.56 -1.72 -9.50
C MET A 93 -29.85 -1.06 -10.00
N ASN A 94 -29.73 0.12 -10.61
CA ASN A 94 -30.89 0.83 -11.20
C ASN A 94 -31.02 0.60 -12.71
N GLU A 95 -30.28 -0.33 -13.27
CA GLU A 95 -30.32 -0.69 -14.70
C GLU A 95 -30.20 0.54 -15.63
N LEU A 96 -29.31 1.48 -15.26
CA LEU A 96 -29.09 2.68 -16.05
C LEU A 96 -28.44 2.33 -17.40
N PRO A 97 -28.59 3.20 -18.43
CA PRO A 97 -27.98 2.96 -19.74
C PRO A 97 -26.48 2.66 -19.63
N SER A 98 -25.98 1.75 -20.48
CA SER A 98 -24.59 1.29 -20.47
C SER A 98 -23.55 2.42 -20.55
N GLU A 99 -23.89 3.54 -21.21
CA GLU A 99 -23.04 4.72 -21.25
C GLU A 99 -22.74 5.31 -19.86
N VAL A 100 -23.69 5.21 -18.92
CA VAL A 100 -23.49 5.69 -17.53
C VAL A 100 -22.49 4.79 -16.84
N ARG A 101 -22.65 3.47 -17.00
CA ARG A 101 -21.73 2.48 -16.45
C ARG A 101 -20.32 2.64 -17.01
N ASP A 102 -20.18 2.81 -18.32
CA ASP A 102 -18.89 3.04 -18.97
C ASP A 102 -18.15 4.27 -18.43
N ARG A 103 -18.89 5.32 -18.05
CA ARG A 103 -18.31 6.52 -17.43
C ARG A 103 -17.88 6.29 -16.00
N THR A 104 -18.73 5.64 -15.20
CA THR A 104 -18.40 5.34 -13.80
C THR A 104 -17.25 4.36 -13.70
N ASP A 105 -17.16 3.35 -14.55
CA ASP A 105 -16.06 2.39 -14.58
C ASP A 105 -14.70 3.04 -14.92
N LYS A 106 -14.70 4.02 -15.84
CA LYS A 106 -13.49 4.79 -16.14
C LYS A 106 -13.03 5.62 -14.95
N LEU A 107 -13.97 6.23 -14.23
CA LEU A 107 -13.69 7.01 -13.04
C LEU A 107 -13.21 6.12 -11.90
N ASP A 108 -13.84 4.96 -11.70
CA ASP A 108 -13.44 3.95 -10.70
C ASP A 108 -12.03 3.43 -10.98
N ALA A 109 -11.70 3.11 -12.23
CA ALA A 109 -10.36 2.67 -12.62
C ALA A 109 -9.26 3.70 -12.29
N VAL A 110 -9.54 5.00 -12.42
CA VAL A 110 -8.62 6.08 -12.01
C VAL A 110 -8.46 6.11 -10.50
N GLY A 111 -9.55 6.01 -9.73
CA GLY A 111 -9.53 5.95 -8.27
C GLY A 111 -8.68 4.78 -7.76
N ASN A 112 -8.96 3.58 -8.24
CA ASN A 112 -8.24 2.36 -7.86
C ASN A 112 -6.74 2.41 -8.22
N THR A 113 -6.40 2.95 -9.39
CA THR A 113 -5.00 3.11 -9.81
C THR A 113 -4.27 4.09 -8.90
N THR A 114 -4.90 5.20 -8.54
CA THR A 114 -4.33 6.22 -7.65
C THR A 114 -4.17 5.69 -6.24
N ALA A 115 -5.14 4.94 -5.72
CA ALA A 115 -5.03 4.26 -4.43
C ALA A 115 -3.82 3.32 -4.37
N ALA A 116 -3.59 2.53 -5.43
CA ALA A 116 -2.43 1.65 -5.52
C ALA A 116 -1.09 2.41 -5.54
N ILE A 117 -1.02 3.55 -6.23
CA ILE A 117 0.16 4.42 -6.27
C ILE A 117 0.37 5.09 -4.90
N GLY A 118 -0.68 5.61 -4.28
CA GLY A 118 -0.64 6.25 -2.96
C GLY A 118 -0.07 5.36 -1.87
N LYS A 119 -0.37 4.05 -1.90
CA LYS A 119 0.23 3.08 -0.99
C LYS A 119 1.74 2.98 -1.15
N GLY A 120 2.25 2.99 -2.37
CA GLY A 120 3.69 3.01 -2.64
C GLY A 120 4.38 4.26 -2.06
N PHE A 121 3.77 5.43 -2.23
CA PHE A 121 4.26 6.67 -1.61
C PHE A 121 4.23 6.62 -0.09
N ALA A 122 3.16 6.10 0.51
CA ALA A 122 3.04 5.95 1.96
C ALA A 122 4.13 5.04 2.53
N ILE A 123 4.42 3.92 1.89
CA ILE A 123 5.48 2.99 2.32
C ILE A 123 6.85 3.63 2.17
N GLY A 124 7.14 4.26 1.03
CA GLY A 124 8.42 4.93 0.77
C GLY A 124 8.69 6.07 1.74
N SER A 125 7.71 6.95 1.95
CA SER A 125 7.85 8.06 2.90
C SER A 125 8.01 7.58 4.34
N ALA A 126 7.29 6.53 4.74
CA ALA A 126 7.40 5.95 6.08
C ALA A 126 8.79 5.37 6.32
N ALA A 127 9.38 4.67 5.36
CA ALA A 127 10.74 4.13 5.46
C ALA A 127 11.79 5.24 5.63
N LEU A 128 11.72 6.30 4.82
CA LEU A 128 12.62 7.44 4.90
C LEU A 128 12.43 8.23 6.21
N THR A 129 11.20 8.45 6.63
CA THR A 129 10.88 9.14 7.88
C THR A 129 11.35 8.35 9.10
N ALA A 130 11.13 7.04 9.11
CA ALA A 130 11.62 6.18 10.18
C ALA A 130 13.15 6.28 10.35
N LEU A 131 13.89 6.30 9.25
CA LEU A 131 15.34 6.43 9.27
C LEU A 131 15.78 7.83 9.76
N ALA A 132 15.09 8.89 9.35
CA ALA A 132 15.36 10.25 9.81
C ALA A 132 15.08 10.41 11.33
N LEU A 133 13.94 9.89 11.80
CA LEU A 133 13.57 9.91 13.22
C LEU A 133 14.51 9.05 14.07
N PHE A 134 14.93 7.90 13.56
CA PHE A 134 15.91 7.05 14.22
C PHE A 134 17.25 7.76 14.40
N SER A 135 17.70 8.49 13.40
CA SER A 135 18.90 9.33 13.49
C SER A 135 18.75 10.44 14.53
N ALA A 136 17.61 11.14 14.55
CA ALA A 136 17.35 12.17 15.55
C ALA A 136 17.32 11.59 16.97
N PHE A 137 16.73 10.41 17.16
CA PHE A 137 16.73 9.68 18.42
C PHE A 137 18.16 9.34 18.89
N MET A 138 18.99 8.80 18.00
CA MET A 138 20.38 8.47 18.31
C MET A 138 21.15 9.71 18.79
N GLN A 139 20.99 10.85 18.11
CA GLN A 139 21.62 12.10 18.50
C GLN A 139 21.15 12.58 19.87
N GLN A 140 19.86 12.55 20.14
CA GLN A 140 19.31 13.00 21.42
C GLN A 140 19.66 12.09 22.59
N ALA A 141 19.75 10.78 22.33
CA ALA A 141 20.14 9.78 23.31
C ALA A 141 21.68 9.63 23.49
N ASN A 142 22.47 10.40 22.72
CA ASN A 142 23.95 10.29 22.66
C ASN A 142 24.43 8.87 22.30
N ILE A 143 23.68 8.17 21.43
CA ILE A 143 24.02 6.85 20.91
C ILE A 143 24.86 7.03 19.64
N ILE A 144 26.11 6.57 19.68
CA ILE A 144 27.02 6.69 18.53
C ILE A 144 26.86 5.52 17.57
N HIS A 145 26.70 4.31 18.11
CA HIS A 145 26.56 3.08 17.34
C HIS A 145 25.45 2.20 17.92
N ILE A 146 24.76 1.49 17.06
CA ILE A 146 23.81 0.44 17.40
C ILE A 146 24.35 -0.87 16.82
N ASP A 147 24.70 -1.79 17.71
CA ASP A 147 25.19 -3.11 17.30
C ASP A 147 24.00 -4.08 17.21
N ILE A 148 23.73 -4.55 16.02
CA ILE A 148 22.65 -5.53 15.76
C ILE A 148 22.96 -6.89 16.40
N ALA A 149 24.23 -7.18 16.69
CA ALA A 149 24.64 -8.39 17.39
C ALA A 149 24.34 -8.36 18.89
N ASP A 150 24.00 -7.18 19.46
CA ASP A 150 23.53 -7.08 20.84
C ASP A 150 22.18 -7.80 21.00
N PRO A 151 22.08 -8.77 21.94
CA PRO A 151 20.84 -9.53 22.14
C PRO A 151 19.62 -8.67 22.47
N SER A 152 19.81 -7.55 23.19
CA SER A 152 18.72 -6.65 23.56
C SER A 152 18.18 -5.91 22.34
N ILE A 153 19.07 -5.46 21.46
CA ILE A 153 18.71 -4.79 20.21
C ILE A 153 18.04 -5.79 19.27
N MET A 154 18.58 -6.99 19.14
CA MET A 154 17.98 -8.05 18.32
C MET A 154 16.57 -8.42 18.82
N ALA A 155 16.38 -8.55 20.13
CA ALA A 155 15.04 -8.81 20.71
C ALA A 155 14.06 -7.68 20.40
N GLY A 156 14.50 -6.42 20.47
CA GLY A 156 13.70 -5.25 20.08
C GLY A 156 13.33 -5.26 18.61
N LEU A 157 14.27 -5.60 17.72
CA LEU A 157 14.02 -5.73 16.29
C LEU A 157 12.98 -6.82 15.96
N LEU A 158 13.10 -7.98 16.59
CA LEU A 158 12.15 -9.09 16.42
C LEU A 158 10.75 -8.70 16.92
N ALA A 159 10.66 -8.05 18.08
CA ALA A 159 9.40 -7.53 18.59
C ALA A 159 8.78 -6.49 17.65
N GLY A 160 9.58 -5.56 17.13
CA GLY A 160 9.14 -4.58 16.14
C GLY A 160 8.68 -5.22 14.82
N ALA A 161 9.41 -6.21 14.32
CA ALA A 161 9.06 -6.93 13.11
C ALA A 161 7.76 -7.75 13.23
N MET A 162 7.38 -8.16 14.43
CA MET A 162 6.11 -8.84 14.70
C MET A 162 4.89 -7.91 14.55
N LEU A 163 5.03 -6.61 14.86
CA LEU A 163 3.90 -5.67 14.95
C LEU A 163 3.06 -5.58 13.65
N PRO A 164 3.65 -5.52 12.44
CA PRO A 164 2.85 -5.51 11.20
C PRO A 164 1.97 -6.76 11.03
N PHE A 165 2.45 -7.93 11.44
CA PHE A 165 1.68 -9.18 11.36
C PHE A 165 0.53 -9.18 12.37
N LEU A 166 0.78 -8.75 13.60
CA LEU A 166 -0.25 -8.60 14.62
C LEU A 166 -1.33 -7.61 14.18
N PHE A 167 -0.92 -6.43 13.69
CA PHE A 167 -1.84 -5.42 13.17
C PHE A 167 -2.68 -5.98 12.00
N SER A 168 -2.04 -6.66 11.05
CA SER A 168 -2.73 -7.26 9.90
C SER A 168 -3.76 -8.31 10.34
N ALA A 169 -3.43 -9.14 11.33
CA ALA A 169 -4.36 -10.12 11.87
C ALA A 169 -5.59 -9.46 12.52
N LEU A 170 -5.37 -8.41 13.33
CA LEU A 170 -6.45 -7.65 13.95
C LEU A 170 -7.34 -6.94 12.91
N ALA A 171 -6.72 -6.33 11.90
CA ALA A 171 -7.43 -5.67 10.81
C ALA A 171 -8.28 -6.66 9.99
N MET A 172 -7.71 -7.81 9.60
CA MET A 172 -8.46 -8.85 8.89
C MET A 172 -9.63 -9.38 9.71
N GLY A 173 -9.43 -9.57 11.02
CA GLY A 173 -10.52 -9.97 11.92
C GLY A 173 -11.64 -8.92 12.00
N ALA A 174 -11.29 -7.64 12.04
CA ALA A 174 -12.26 -6.54 12.05
C ALA A 174 -13.05 -6.46 10.74
N VAL A 175 -12.37 -6.54 9.61
CA VAL A 175 -12.99 -6.56 8.27
C VAL A 175 -13.92 -7.77 8.12
N GLY A 176 -13.50 -8.95 8.59
CA GLY A 176 -14.34 -10.17 8.56
C GLY A 176 -15.63 -10.01 9.36
N ARG A 177 -15.57 -9.37 10.53
CA ARG A 177 -16.78 -9.06 11.32
C ARG A 177 -17.70 -8.06 10.62
N ALA A 178 -17.14 -6.98 10.09
CA ALA A 178 -17.91 -5.98 9.35
C ALA A 178 -18.60 -6.58 8.12
N SER A 179 -17.87 -7.39 7.35
CA SER A 179 -18.43 -8.09 6.17
C SER A 179 -19.58 -9.02 6.54
N ARG A 180 -19.48 -9.73 7.66
CA ARG A 180 -20.59 -10.58 8.16
C ARG A 180 -21.84 -9.77 8.45
N SER A 181 -21.72 -8.66 9.16
CA SER A 181 -22.86 -7.77 9.47
C SER A 181 -23.51 -7.22 8.20
N MET A 182 -22.72 -6.87 7.19
CA MET A 182 -23.23 -6.43 5.89
C MET A 182 -23.99 -7.55 5.16
N ILE A 183 -23.47 -8.77 5.16
CA ILE A 183 -24.13 -9.93 4.55
C ILE A 183 -25.46 -10.23 5.24
N GLU A 184 -25.50 -10.14 6.57
CA GLU A 184 -26.72 -10.34 7.35
C GLU A 184 -27.79 -9.31 6.98
N GLU A 185 -27.41 -8.04 6.82
CA GLU A 185 -28.33 -6.97 6.41
C GLU A 185 -28.84 -7.15 4.97
N ILE A 186 -27.96 -7.53 4.04
CA ILE A 186 -28.36 -7.79 2.64
C ILE A 186 -29.33 -8.98 2.53
N ARG A 187 -29.22 -9.98 3.41
CA ARG A 187 -30.09 -11.15 3.42
C ARG A 187 -31.42 -10.93 4.13
N ARG A 188 -31.56 -9.83 4.83
CA ARG A 188 -32.80 -9.44 5.53
C ARG A 188 -33.85 -8.88 4.58
#